data_912aca811aeebc2c8021930d7f7c5156
#
_entry.id   912aca811aeebc2c8021930d7f7c5156
#
_cell.length_a   1.000
_cell.length_b   1.000
_cell.length_c   1.000
_cell.angle_alpha   90.00
_cell.angle_beta   90.00
_cell.angle_gamma   90.00
#
_symmetry.space_group_name_H-M   'P 1'
#
loop_
_entity.id
_entity.type
_entity.pdbx_description
1 polymer ?
#
loop_
_entity_poly.entity_id
_entity_poly.type
_entity_poly.pdbx_seq_one_letter_code
_entity_poly.pdbx_strand_id
1 'polypeptide(L)'
;MRINHNIAALNTLNRLSSNNSASQKNMEKLSSGLRINRAGDDAAGLAISEKMRGQIRGLEMASKNSQDGISLIQTAEGALTETHAILQRMRELTVQAGNTGTQQTEDLQAIQDEIDSLIEEIGGEAGSKGIADRTQFNGKNLLDGSFANGTANLTFQIGANGGQQLSVNIESMKASDLGVNGLDVTAFDGTAATFDPALQSVDDAIKSVSNQRAKLGAVQNRLEHTINNLGASGENLTAAESRIRDVDMAKEMSEFTKNNILSQASQAMLAQANQQPQNVLQLLR
;
A
#
# COMPACT_ATOMS: atom_id res chain seq x y z
N MET A 1 35.52 26.61 -61.14
CA MET A 1 34.99 27.09 -59.86
C MET A 1 33.78 27.95 -60.10
N ARG A 2 32.66 27.76 -59.36
CA ARG A 2 31.47 28.61 -59.45
C ARG A 2 31.61 29.71 -58.38
N ILE A 3 31.84 30.95 -58.78
CA ILE A 3 32.13 32.05 -57.87
C ILE A 3 30.87 32.49 -57.08
N ASN A 4 29.67 32.32 -57.67
CA ASN A 4 28.40 32.75 -57.06
C ASN A 4 27.86 31.78 -56.00
N HIS A 5 28.37 30.54 -55.88
CA HIS A 5 27.93 29.55 -54.92
C HIS A 5 29.08 28.79 -54.29
N ASN A 6 29.39 29.09 -53.03
CA ASN A 6 30.43 28.37 -52.30
C ASN A 6 29.82 27.11 -51.65
N ILE A 7 29.79 25.97 -52.41
CA ILE A 7 29.20 24.72 -51.98
C ILE A 7 29.97 24.12 -50.76
N ALA A 8 31.29 24.38 -50.64
CA ALA A 8 32.11 23.93 -49.55
C ALA A 8 31.68 24.63 -48.23
N ALA A 9 31.47 25.95 -48.28
CA ALA A 9 30.98 26.72 -47.14
C ALA A 9 29.52 26.30 -46.74
N LEU A 10 28.64 26.04 -47.70
CA LEU A 10 27.29 25.59 -47.44
C LEU A 10 27.25 24.20 -46.75
N ASN A 11 28.09 23.27 -47.21
CA ASN A 11 28.23 21.95 -46.57
C ASN A 11 28.77 22.06 -45.14
N THR A 12 29.76 22.92 -44.89
CA THR A 12 30.30 23.13 -43.55
C THR A 12 29.29 23.78 -42.63
N LEU A 13 28.48 24.74 -43.13
CA LEU A 13 27.40 25.37 -42.40
C LEU A 13 26.31 24.35 -41.96
N ASN A 14 25.91 23.48 -42.90
CA ASN A 14 24.93 22.42 -42.61
C ASN A 14 25.47 21.45 -41.54
N ARG A 15 26.75 21.08 -41.60
CA ARG A 15 27.40 20.23 -40.58
C ARG A 15 27.49 20.94 -39.23
N LEU A 16 27.82 22.24 -39.22
CA LEU A 16 27.85 23.04 -38.00
C LEU A 16 26.47 23.13 -37.34
N SER A 17 25.41 23.38 -38.12
CA SER A 17 24.03 23.38 -37.63
C SER A 17 23.62 22.04 -37.04
N SER A 18 23.96 20.92 -37.72
CA SER A 18 23.70 19.58 -37.22
C SER A 18 24.44 19.29 -35.91
N ASN A 19 25.74 19.64 -35.82
CA ASN A 19 26.54 19.44 -34.61
C ASN A 19 26.03 20.27 -33.42
N ASN A 20 25.61 21.51 -33.66
CA ASN A 20 25.03 22.34 -32.63
C ASN A 20 23.70 21.77 -32.12
N SER A 21 22.83 21.29 -33.01
CA SER A 21 21.58 20.65 -32.63
C SER A 21 21.83 19.33 -31.83
N ALA A 22 22.83 18.54 -32.21
CA ALA A 22 23.22 17.36 -31.48
C ALA A 22 23.78 17.72 -30.08
N SER A 23 24.64 18.74 -29.99
CA SER A 23 25.19 19.23 -28.73
C SER A 23 24.10 19.71 -27.78
N GLN A 24 23.08 20.44 -28.30
CA GLN A 24 21.93 20.86 -27.48
C GLN A 24 21.12 19.67 -26.96
N LYS A 25 20.88 18.67 -27.80
CA LYS A 25 20.19 17.44 -27.35
C LYS A 25 20.98 16.68 -26.28
N ASN A 26 22.31 16.54 -26.45
CA ASN A 26 23.14 15.88 -25.45
C ASN A 26 23.14 16.69 -24.13
N MET A 27 23.17 18.02 -24.19
CA MET A 27 23.06 18.89 -23.01
C MET A 27 21.71 18.73 -22.31
N GLU A 28 20.61 18.62 -23.06
CA GLU A 28 19.27 18.38 -22.53
C GLU A 28 19.22 17.03 -21.77
N LYS A 29 19.79 15.95 -22.35
CA LYS A 29 19.86 14.64 -21.72
C LYS A 29 20.76 14.61 -20.49
N LEU A 30 21.94 15.24 -20.56
CA LEU A 30 22.86 15.35 -19.44
C LEU A 30 22.26 16.16 -18.28
N SER A 31 21.51 17.21 -18.57
CA SER A 31 20.85 18.04 -17.56
C SER A 31 19.67 17.33 -16.89
N SER A 32 18.91 16.52 -17.64
CA SER A 32 17.77 15.79 -17.12
C SER A 32 18.14 14.44 -16.50
N GLY A 33 19.29 13.87 -16.87
CA GLY A 33 19.67 12.49 -16.54
C GLY A 33 18.88 11.43 -17.31
N LEU A 34 18.04 11.86 -18.28
CA LEU A 34 17.14 10.99 -19.02
C LEU A 34 17.54 10.87 -20.48
N ARG A 35 17.53 9.66 -21.00
CA ARG A 35 17.74 9.35 -22.41
C ARG A 35 16.55 9.79 -23.29
N ILE A 36 15.33 9.65 -22.72
CA ILE A 36 14.07 10.00 -23.39
C ILE A 36 13.45 11.18 -22.64
N ASN A 37 13.54 12.38 -23.21
CA ASN A 37 12.95 13.60 -22.66
C ASN A 37 11.65 13.95 -23.36
N ARG A 38 11.57 13.73 -24.67
CA ARG A 38 10.43 14.09 -25.50
C ARG A 38 9.90 12.89 -26.27
N ALA A 39 8.61 12.93 -26.62
CA ALA A 39 7.99 11.89 -27.45
C ALA A 39 8.71 11.70 -28.81
N GLY A 40 9.38 12.74 -29.32
CA GLY A 40 10.16 12.67 -30.55
C GLY A 40 11.49 11.90 -30.41
N ASP A 41 11.98 11.62 -29.20
CA ASP A 41 13.21 10.85 -28.99
C ASP A 41 12.94 9.33 -29.13
N ASP A 42 11.88 8.86 -28.48
CA ASP A 42 11.41 7.47 -28.54
C ASP A 42 9.95 7.42 -28.03
N ALA A 43 8.99 7.43 -28.93
CA ALA A 43 7.57 7.43 -28.58
C ALA A 43 7.13 6.11 -27.91
N ALA A 44 7.69 4.96 -28.34
CA ALA A 44 7.36 3.66 -27.76
C ALA A 44 7.97 3.51 -26.36
N GLY A 45 9.24 3.86 -26.18
CA GLY A 45 9.93 3.84 -24.90
C GLY A 45 9.28 4.78 -23.90
N LEU A 46 8.85 5.98 -24.34
CA LEU A 46 8.13 6.93 -23.48
C LEU A 46 6.80 6.34 -23.00
N ALA A 47 5.98 5.80 -23.89
CA ALA A 47 4.69 5.21 -23.52
C ALA A 47 4.83 4.03 -22.53
N ILE A 48 5.84 3.18 -22.72
CA ILE A 48 6.14 2.07 -21.82
C ILE A 48 6.61 2.60 -20.46
N SER A 49 7.53 3.57 -20.43
CA SER A 49 8.05 4.13 -19.18
C SER A 49 6.97 4.83 -18.37
N GLU A 50 6.08 5.59 -19.01
CA GLU A 50 4.95 6.24 -18.33
C GLU A 50 3.96 5.23 -17.73
N LYS A 51 3.70 4.11 -18.44
CA LYS A 51 2.89 3.01 -17.92
C LYS A 51 3.58 2.35 -16.71
N MET A 52 4.90 2.09 -16.78
CA MET A 52 5.67 1.54 -15.66
C MET A 52 5.67 2.49 -14.46
N ARG A 53 5.84 3.78 -14.65
CA ARG A 53 5.76 4.80 -13.57
C ARG A 53 4.38 4.83 -12.93
N GLY A 54 3.32 4.70 -13.73
CA GLY A 54 1.97 4.55 -13.20
C GLY A 54 1.82 3.31 -12.33
N GLN A 55 2.40 2.18 -12.74
CA GLN A 55 2.39 0.95 -11.97
C GLN A 55 3.24 1.06 -10.69
N ILE A 56 4.45 1.64 -10.74
CA ILE A 56 5.32 1.84 -9.57
C ILE A 56 4.58 2.65 -8.50
N ARG A 57 4.01 3.81 -8.88
CA ARG A 57 3.21 4.62 -7.95
C ARG A 57 1.98 3.89 -7.43
N GLY A 58 1.36 3.05 -8.26
CA GLY A 58 0.24 2.19 -7.85
C GLY A 58 0.65 1.15 -6.82
N LEU A 59 1.82 0.52 -6.97
CA LEU A 59 2.37 -0.45 -6.01
C LEU A 59 2.77 0.21 -4.69
N GLU A 60 3.33 1.42 -4.72
CA GLU A 60 3.63 2.21 -3.52
C GLU A 60 2.36 2.53 -2.72
N MET A 61 1.29 2.96 -3.42
CA MET A 61 0.00 3.20 -2.77
C MET A 61 -0.63 1.91 -2.24
N ALA A 62 -0.53 0.81 -2.97
CA ALA A 62 -1.00 -0.49 -2.51
C ALA A 62 -0.25 -0.98 -1.26
N SER A 63 1.05 -0.71 -1.15
CA SER A 63 1.84 -0.98 0.05
C SER A 63 1.35 -0.16 1.25
N LYS A 64 1.07 1.14 1.07
CA LYS A 64 0.48 2.00 2.12
C LYS A 64 -0.91 1.50 2.53
N ASN A 65 -1.78 1.19 1.57
CA ASN A 65 -3.11 0.65 1.84
C ASN A 65 -3.04 -0.67 2.63
N SER A 66 -2.04 -1.50 2.35
CA SER A 66 -1.81 -2.75 3.09
C SER A 66 -1.37 -2.48 4.53
N GLN A 67 -0.52 -1.48 4.77
CA GLN A 67 -0.12 -1.03 6.10
C GLN A 67 -1.29 -0.45 6.89
N ASP A 68 -2.14 0.35 6.25
CA ASP A 68 -3.38 0.86 6.86
C ASP A 68 -4.33 -0.29 7.22
N GLY A 69 -4.42 -1.32 6.37
CA GLY A 69 -5.16 -2.54 6.65
C GLY A 69 -4.62 -3.29 7.87
N ILE A 70 -3.30 -3.42 8.00
CA ILE A 70 -2.66 -4.02 9.18
C ILE A 70 -3.01 -3.22 10.43
N SER A 71 -2.93 -1.89 10.39
CA SER A 71 -3.25 -1.02 11.53
C SER A 71 -4.71 -1.16 11.97
N LEU A 72 -5.65 -1.28 11.03
CA LEU A 72 -7.05 -1.55 11.30
C LEU A 72 -7.23 -2.92 11.98
N ILE A 73 -6.58 -3.96 11.46
CA ILE A 73 -6.63 -5.32 12.03
C ILE A 73 -6.06 -5.34 13.44
N GLN A 74 -4.93 -4.68 13.69
CA GLN A 74 -4.32 -4.58 15.02
C GLN A 74 -5.23 -3.86 16.02
N THR A 75 -5.97 -2.84 15.58
CA THR A 75 -6.97 -2.16 16.41
C THR A 75 -8.10 -3.11 16.82
N ALA A 76 -8.61 -3.88 15.87
CA ALA A 76 -9.63 -4.90 16.14
C ALA A 76 -9.09 -6.03 17.04
N GLU A 77 -7.87 -6.50 16.81
CA GLU A 77 -7.24 -7.56 17.61
C GLU A 77 -6.99 -7.12 19.06
N GLY A 78 -6.57 -5.86 19.27
CA GLY A 78 -6.43 -5.30 20.61
C GLY A 78 -7.75 -5.38 21.39
N ALA A 79 -8.86 -4.94 20.78
CA ALA A 79 -10.17 -5.02 21.39
C ALA A 79 -10.62 -6.47 21.64
N LEU A 80 -10.38 -7.38 20.70
CA LEU A 80 -10.70 -8.81 20.86
C LEU A 80 -9.87 -9.48 21.98
N THR A 81 -8.69 -8.97 22.26
CA THR A 81 -7.86 -9.47 23.37
C THR A 81 -8.49 -9.15 24.72
N GLU A 82 -9.00 -7.92 24.88
CA GLU A 82 -9.74 -7.53 26.08
C GLU A 82 -11.07 -8.29 26.21
N THR A 83 -11.82 -8.40 25.10
CA THR A 83 -13.06 -9.21 25.09
C THR A 83 -12.78 -10.66 25.49
N HIS A 84 -11.68 -11.24 25.04
CA HIS A 84 -11.28 -12.60 25.41
C HIS A 84 -10.96 -12.71 26.91
N ALA A 85 -10.26 -11.73 27.50
CA ALA A 85 -9.96 -11.70 28.93
C ALA A 85 -11.26 -11.57 29.78
N ILE A 86 -12.21 -10.74 29.33
CA ILE A 86 -13.53 -10.61 29.98
C ILE A 86 -14.28 -11.95 29.94
N LEU A 87 -14.35 -12.61 28.79
CA LEU A 87 -15.02 -13.91 28.67
C LEU A 87 -14.35 -15.00 29.53
N GLN A 88 -13.02 -14.98 29.67
CA GLN A 88 -12.35 -15.87 30.61
C GLN A 88 -12.74 -15.58 32.07
N ARG A 89 -12.85 -14.33 32.45
CA ARG A 89 -13.33 -13.94 33.77
C ARG A 89 -14.77 -14.39 34.01
N MET A 90 -15.64 -14.19 33.00
CA MET A 90 -17.03 -14.69 33.06
C MET A 90 -17.08 -16.19 33.25
N ARG A 91 -16.20 -16.94 32.57
CA ARG A 91 -16.07 -18.40 32.75
C ARG A 91 -15.68 -18.76 34.18
N GLU A 92 -14.70 -18.06 34.78
CA GLU A 92 -14.30 -18.28 36.18
C GLU A 92 -15.46 -18.04 37.12
N LEU A 93 -16.21 -16.95 36.95
CA LEU A 93 -17.37 -16.61 37.75
C LEU A 93 -18.49 -17.64 37.59
N THR A 94 -18.75 -18.11 36.37
CA THR A 94 -19.73 -19.18 36.11
C THR A 94 -19.35 -20.48 36.83
N VAL A 95 -18.06 -20.88 36.78
CA VAL A 95 -17.58 -22.06 37.51
C VAL A 95 -17.66 -21.87 39.03
N GLN A 96 -17.37 -20.63 39.51
CA GLN A 96 -17.51 -20.29 40.93
C GLN A 96 -18.98 -20.41 41.36
N ALA A 97 -19.93 -19.86 40.62
CA ALA A 97 -21.36 -19.94 40.90
C ALA A 97 -21.89 -21.38 40.88
N GLY A 98 -21.29 -22.28 40.07
CA GLY A 98 -21.65 -23.70 40.05
C GLY A 98 -21.39 -24.44 41.35
N ASN A 99 -20.62 -23.85 42.29
CA ASN A 99 -20.37 -24.45 43.61
C ASN A 99 -21.50 -24.11 44.61
N THR A 100 -22.72 -24.51 44.31
CA THR A 100 -23.92 -24.22 45.08
C THR A 100 -23.89 -24.81 46.51
N GLY A 101 -23.00 -25.79 46.79
CA GLY A 101 -22.83 -26.36 48.11
C GLY A 101 -22.21 -25.45 49.16
N THR A 102 -21.56 -24.38 48.74
CA THR A 102 -20.87 -23.42 49.63
C THR A 102 -21.35 -21.97 49.43
N GLN A 103 -22.18 -21.70 48.46
CA GLN A 103 -22.67 -20.37 48.10
C GLN A 103 -24.11 -20.17 48.55
N GLN A 104 -24.42 -18.98 49.06
CA GLN A 104 -25.78 -18.56 49.38
C GLN A 104 -26.36 -17.74 48.22
N THR A 105 -27.66 -17.50 48.24
CA THR A 105 -28.37 -16.74 47.22
C THR A 105 -27.79 -15.31 47.06
N GLU A 106 -27.37 -14.70 48.16
CA GLU A 106 -26.75 -13.37 48.15
C GLU A 106 -25.37 -13.40 47.45
N ASP A 107 -24.59 -14.49 47.61
CA ASP A 107 -23.30 -14.66 46.95
C ASP A 107 -23.48 -14.84 45.43
N LEU A 108 -24.49 -15.62 45.02
CA LEU A 108 -24.84 -15.78 43.59
C LEU A 108 -25.31 -14.48 42.96
N GLN A 109 -26.04 -13.65 43.70
CA GLN A 109 -26.46 -12.33 43.23
C GLN A 109 -25.23 -11.42 43.01
N ALA A 110 -24.27 -11.42 43.93
CA ALA A 110 -23.05 -10.64 43.77
C ALA A 110 -22.22 -11.08 42.54
N ILE A 111 -22.18 -12.40 42.29
CA ILE A 111 -21.53 -12.93 41.09
C ILE A 111 -22.31 -12.52 39.83
N GLN A 112 -23.64 -12.52 39.85
CA GLN A 112 -24.46 -12.09 38.73
C GLN A 112 -24.21 -10.62 38.43
N ASP A 113 -24.17 -9.75 39.44
CA ASP A 113 -23.92 -8.32 39.27
C ASP A 113 -22.54 -8.06 38.62
N GLU A 114 -21.51 -8.89 38.94
CA GLU A 114 -20.20 -8.82 38.26
C GLU A 114 -20.33 -9.29 36.81
N ILE A 115 -21.04 -10.39 36.51
CA ILE A 115 -21.26 -10.90 35.16
C ILE A 115 -22.01 -9.86 34.31
N ASP A 116 -23.07 -9.24 34.86
CA ASP A 116 -23.84 -8.21 34.13
C ASP A 116 -22.97 -6.98 33.79
N SER A 117 -22.10 -6.56 34.72
CA SER A 117 -21.12 -5.49 34.45
C SER A 117 -20.11 -5.88 33.35
N LEU A 118 -19.68 -7.14 33.28
CA LEU A 118 -18.80 -7.64 32.25
C LEU A 118 -19.51 -7.76 30.88
N ILE A 119 -20.79 -8.12 30.87
CA ILE A 119 -21.64 -8.13 29.66
C ILE A 119 -21.79 -6.70 29.13
N GLU A 120 -22.06 -5.73 30.01
CA GLU A 120 -22.14 -4.32 29.63
C GLU A 120 -20.82 -3.81 29.02
N GLU A 121 -19.66 -4.23 29.57
CA GLU A 121 -18.34 -3.83 29.05
C GLU A 121 -18.03 -4.48 27.69
N ILE A 122 -18.50 -5.70 27.42
CA ILE A 122 -18.44 -6.29 26.06
C ILE A 122 -19.26 -5.46 25.10
N GLY A 123 -20.48 -5.06 25.51
CA GLY A 123 -21.38 -4.22 24.73
C GLY A 123 -22.41 -5.00 23.91
N GLY A 124 -23.34 -4.25 23.32
CA GLY A 124 -24.36 -4.85 22.45
C GLY A 124 -25.78 -4.72 22.97
N GLU A 125 -25.99 -4.17 24.17
CA GLU A 125 -27.31 -3.72 24.62
C GLU A 125 -27.61 -2.29 24.12
N ALA A 126 -28.89 -1.98 23.97
CA ALA A 126 -29.33 -0.67 23.52
C ALA A 126 -28.88 0.42 24.51
N GLY A 127 -27.88 1.21 24.13
CA GLY A 127 -27.30 2.29 24.96
C GLY A 127 -25.98 1.91 25.64
N SER A 128 -25.51 0.68 25.57
CA SER A 128 -24.20 0.30 26.07
C SER A 128 -23.10 0.96 25.24
N LYS A 129 -22.00 1.29 25.90
CA LYS A 129 -20.79 1.83 25.27
C LYS A 129 -19.64 0.85 25.43
N GLY A 130 -19.92 -0.44 25.31
CA GLY A 130 -18.96 -1.51 25.49
C GLY A 130 -17.88 -1.54 24.40
N ILE A 131 -16.92 -2.46 24.56
CA ILE A 131 -15.77 -2.61 23.66
C ILE A 131 -16.22 -2.80 22.21
N ALA A 132 -17.27 -3.61 21.95
CA ALA A 132 -17.78 -3.87 20.62
C ALA A 132 -18.32 -2.60 19.92
N ASP A 133 -18.89 -1.66 20.67
CA ASP A 133 -19.47 -0.43 20.15
C ASP A 133 -18.46 0.73 20.07
N ARG A 134 -17.43 0.74 20.96
CA ARG A 134 -16.39 1.78 21.03
C ARG A 134 -15.24 1.54 20.04
N THR A 135 -14.99 0.28 19.65
CA THR A 135 -13.86 -0.05 18.80
C THR A 135 -14.10 0.44 17.39
N GLN A 136 -13.46 1.53 17.04
CA GLN A 136 -13.59 2.15 15.73
C GLN A 136 -12.22 2.47 15.12
N PHE A 137 -12.17 2.45 13.80
CA PHE A 137 -11.03 2.91 13.01
C PHE A 137 -11.53 3.91 11.97
N ASN A 138 -11.06 5.15 12.04
CA ASN A 138 -11.48 6.23 11.16
C ASN A 138 -13.03 6.39 11.07
N GLY A 139 -13.73 6.31 12.22
CA GLY A 139 -15.19 6.43 12.30
C GLY A 139 -15.99 5.21 11.86
N LYS A 140 -15.33 4.08 11.54
CA LYS A 140 -15.98 2.81 11.23
C LYS A 140 -15.90 1.90 12.45
N ASN A 141 -17.05 1.46 12.95
CA ASN A 141 -17.09 0.47 14.01
C ASN A 141 -16.69 -0.89 13.46
N LEU A 142 -15.80 -1.60 14.15
CA LEU A 142 -15.20 -2.82 13.62
C LEU A 142 -15.86 -4.09 14.14
N LEU A 143 -16.44 -4.07 15.35
CA LEU A 143 -16.92 -5.25 16.07
C LEU A 143 -18.44 -5.28 16.26
N ASP A 144 -19.16 -4.31 15.69
CA ASP A 144 -20.62 -4.15 15.84
C ASP A 144 -21.45 -5.02 14.86
N GLY A 145 -20.78 -5.78 13.97
CA GLY A 145 -21.42 -6.58 12.94
C GLY A 145 -21.62 -5.86 11.59
N SER A 146 -21.28 -4.59 11.51
CA SER A 146 -21.39 -3.83 10.24
C SER A 146 -20.56 -4.43 9.10
N PHE A 147 -19.51 -5.18 9.43
CA PHE A 147 -18.61 -5.85 8.49
C PHE A 147 -18.67 -7.37 8.56
N ALA A 148 -19.77 -7.92 9.09
CA ALA A 148 -20.00 -9.35 9.13
C ALA A 148 -20.20 -9.93 7.72
N ASN A 149 -19.99 -11.25 7.60
CA ASN A 149 -20.17 -11.95 6.35
C ASN A 149 -21.63 -11.78 5.84
N GLY A 150 -21.77 -11.24 4.62
CA GLY A 150 -23.07 -10.98 4.00
C GLY A 150 -23.63 -9.58 4.22
N THR A 151 -23.03 -8.73 5.07
CA THR A 151 -23.46 -7.33 5.28
C THR A 151 -22.61 -6.36 4.48
N ALA A 152 -21.35 -6.19 4.85
CA ALA A 152 -20.36 -5.41 4.12
C ALA A 152 -18.98 -6.02 4.32
N ASN A 153 -18.10 -5.81 3.35
CA ASN A 153 -16.73 -6.30 3.43
C ASN A 153 -15.76 -5.13 3.58
N LEU A 154 -14.78 -5.28 4.44
CA LEU A 154 -13.61 -4.40 4.46
C LEU A 154 -12.73 -4.78 3.28
N THR A 155 -12.69 -3.93 2.25
CA THR A 155 -11.94 -4.18 1.03
C THR A 155 -10.71 -3.32 0.99
N PHE A 156 -9.54 -3.95 0.88
CA PHE A 156 -8.25 -3.30 0.74
C PHE A 156 -7.74 -3.48 -0.69
N GLN A 157 -7.39 -2.38 -1.35
CA GLN A 157 -6.73 -2.42 -2.65
C GLN A 157 -5.23 -2.69 -2.43
N ILE A 158 -4.82 -3.94 -2.66
CA ILE A 158 -3.47 -4.46 -2.37
C ILE A 158 -2.59 -4.58 -3.62
N GLY A 159 -3.00 -3.98 -4.73
CA GLY A 159 -2.22 -3.98 -5.97
C GLY A 159 -2.51 -2.79 -6.86
N ALA A 160 -1.64 -2.57 -7.86
CA ALA A 160 -1.70 -1.42 -8.76
C ALA A 160 -2.83 -1.48 -9.80
N ASN A 161 -3.43 -2.67 -10.01
CA ASN A 161 -4.41 -2.90 -11.07
C ASN A 161 -5.80 -3.18 -10.49
N GLY A 162 -6.85 -2.97 -11.29
CA GLY A 162 -8.21 -3.34 -10.93
C GLY A 162 -8.34 -4.83 -10.61
N GLY A 163 -9.20 -5.17 -9.65
CA GLY A 163 -9.43 -6.55 -9.21
C GLY A 163 -8.39 -7.11 -8.21
N GLN A 164 -7.31 -6.38 -7.92
CA GLN A 164 -6.31 -6.79 -6.94
C GLN A 164 -6.71 -6.33 -5.54
N GLN A 165 -7.77 -6.92 -5.01
CA GLN A 165 -8.36 -6.55 -3.73
C GLN A 165 -8.33 -7.72 -2.75
N LEU A 166 -8.22 -7.40 -1.47
CA LEU A 166 -8.38 -8.31 -0.37
C LEU A 166 -9.60 -7.90 0.44
N SER A 167 -10.57 -8.80 0.53
CA SER A 167 -11.76 -8.61 1.35
C SER A 167 -11.59 -9.32 2.69
N VAL A 168 -11.95 -8.65 3.76
CA VAL A 168 -11.88 -9.14 5.15
C VAL A 168 -13.23 -8.91 5.80
N ASN A 169 -13.72 -9.91 6.52
CA ASN A 169 -14.95 -9.84 7.29
C ASN A 169 -14.62 -9.93 8.77
N ILE A 170 -15.28 -9.10 9.55
CA ILE A 170 -15.22 -9.14 11.01
C ILE A 170 -16.64 -9.39 11.49
N GLU A 171 -16.83 -10.54 12.13
CA GLU A 171 -18.12 -10.92 12.69
C GLU A 171 -18.47 -10.01 13.89
N SER A 172 -19.75 -9.93 14.21
CA SER A 172 -20.20 -9.21 15.40
C SER A 172 -19.65 -9.88 16.67
N MET A 173 -19.13 -9.05 17.57
CA MET A 173 -18.59 -9.48 18.87
C MET A 173 -19.38 -8.89 20.03
N LYS A 174 -20.64 -8.54 19.78
CA LYS A 174 -21.59 -8.10 20.81
C LYS A 174 -21.99 -9.25 21.70
N ALA A 175 -22.28 -8.98 22.95
CA ALA A 175 -22.72 -9.98 23.92
C ALA A 175 -23.95 -10.77 23.45
N SER A 176 -24.88 -10.10 22.74
CA SER A 176 -26.05 -10.74 22.12
C SER A 176 -25.69 -11.79 21.06
N ASP A 177 -24.71 -11.46 20.19
CA ASP A 177 -24.32 -12.32 19.06
C ASP A 177 -23.34 -13.41 19.52
N LEU A 178 -22.63 -13.18 20.62
CA LEU A 178 -21.82 -14.19 21.31
C LEU A 178 -22.66 -15.15 22.16
N GLY A 179 -23.94 -14.85 22.38
CA GLY A 179 -24.85 -15.69 23.15
C GLY A 179 -24.65 -15.65 24.66
N VAL A 180 -23.97 -14.62 25.18
CA VAL A 180 -23.70 -14.47 26.61
C VAL A 180 -24.64 -13.47 27.31
N ASN A 181 -25.51 -12.78 26.57
CA ASN A 181 -26.40 -11.74 27.08
C ASN A 181 -27.50 -12.26 28.04
N GLY A 182 -27.78 -13.54 28.08
CA GLY A 182 -28.79 -14.16 28.94
C GLY A 182 -28.21 -15.09 29.98
N LEU A 183 -26.96 -14.88 30.36
CA LEU A 183 -26.28 -15.71 31.35
C LEU A 183 -26.82 -15.37 32.75
N ASP A 184 -27.61 -16.27 33.34
CA ASP A 184 -28.18 -16.16 34.69
C ASP A 184 -27.62 -17.26 35.59
N VAL A 185 -26.76 -16.85 36.53
CA VAL A 185 -26.16 -17.76 37.52
C VAL A 185 -26.97 -17.87 38.78
N THR A 186 -27.96 -16.98 38.97
CA THR A 186 -28.85 -17.02 40.17
C THR A 186 -29.84 -18.20 40.12
N ALA A 187 -30.11 -18.69 38.91
CA ALA A 187 -30.95 -19.89 38.65
C ALA A 187 -30.23 -21.22 38.84
N PHE A 188 -28.96 -21.22 39.29
CA PHE A 188 -28.23 -22.46 39.52
C PHE A 188 -28.75 -23.18 40.75
N ASP A 189 -29.34 -24.35 40.52
CA ASP A 189 -29.97 -25.21 41.55
C ASP A 189 -29.10 -26.42 41.92
N GLY A 190 -27.84 -26.42 41.47
CA GLY A 190 -26.91 -27.53 41.68
C GLY A 190 -27.10 -28.70 40.71
N THR A 191 -27.95 -28.54 39.70
CA THR A 191 -28.12 -29.51 38.62
C THR A 191 -27.28 -29.15 37.39
N ALA A 192 -26.83 -30.16 36.66
CA ALA A 192 -26.13 -29.98 35.40
C ALA A 192 -27.03 -29.31 34.33
N ALA A 193 -28.33 -29.35 34.51
CA ALA A 193 -29.29 -28.80 33.55
C ALA A 193 -29.25 -27.28 33.45
N THR A 194 -28.89 -26.58 34.52
CA THR A 194 -28.79 -25.13 34.55
C THR A 194 -27.33 -24.65 34.35
N PHE A 195 -26.35 -25.38 34.89
CA PHE A 195 -24.94 -25.03 34.83
C PHE A 195 -24.30 -25.30 33.46
N ASP A 196 -24.51 -26.53 32.89
CA ASP A 196 -23.83 -26.92 31.64
C ASP A 196 -24.15 -26.01 30.45
N PRO A 197 -25.38 -25.59 30.19
CA PRO A 197 -25.69 -24.65 29.10
C PRO A 197 -25.04 -23.27 29.29
N ALA A 198 -24.99 -22.79 30.54
CA ALA A 198 -24.36 -21.51 30.87
C ALA A 198 -22.86 -21.54 30.60
N LEU A 199 -22.16 -22.60 31.06
CA LEU A 199 -20.75 -22.78 30.80
C LEU A 199 -20.47 -22.96 29.30
N GLN A 200 -21.32 -23.76 28.61
CA GLN A 200 -21.18 -23.97 27.15
C GLN A 200 -21.32 -22.70 26.35
N SER A 201 -22.25 -21.79 26.72
CA SER A 201 -22.40 -20.51 26.02
C SER A 201 -21.16 -19.63 26.12
N VAL A 202 -20.53 -19.58 27.29
CA VAL A 202 -19.27 -18.84 27.51
C VAL A 202 -18.12 -19.51 26.73
N ASP A 203 -18.01 -20.84 26.75
CA ASP A 203 -16.97 -21.55 26.00
C ASP A 203 -17.13 -21.37 24.49
N ASP A 204 -18.36 -21.34 23.96
CA ASP A 204 -18.63 -21.08 22.55
C ASP A 204 -18.33 -19.61 22.18
N ALA A 205 -18.59 -18.66 23.08
CA ALA A 205 -18.18 -17.26 22.89
C ALA A 205 -16.64 -17.13 22.82
N ILE A 206 -15.91 -17.75 23.76
CA ILE A 206 -14.44 -17.78 23.76
C ILE A 206 -13.91 -18.36 22.46
N LYS A 207 -14.51 -19.45 21.98
CA LYS A 207 -14.15 -20.09 20.71
C LYS A 207 -14.41 -19.19 19.51
N SER A 208 -15.52 -18.45 19.51
CA SER A 208 -15.87 -17.51 18.44
C SER A 208 -14.88 -16.36 18.37
N VAL A 209 -14.52 -15.74 19.50
CA VAL A 209 -13.50 -14.70 19.58
C VAL A 209 -12.13 -15.24 19.14
N SER A 210 -11.75 -16.42 19.59
CA SER A 210 -10.46 -17.05 19.21
C SER A 210 -10.39 -17.33 17.72
N ASN A 211 -11.48 -17.83 17.13
CA ASN A 211 -11.56 -18.05 15.67
C ASN A 211 -11.44 -16.76 14.89
N GLN A 212 -12.09 -15.69 15.35
CA GLN A 212 -11.99 -14.38 14.70
C GLN A 212 -10.57 -13.80 14.78
N ARG A 213 -9.91 -13.91 15.95
CA ARG A 213 -8.51 -13.52 16.09
C ARG A 213 -7.59 -14.32 15.18
N ALA A 214 -7.78 -15.63 15.07
CA ALA A 214 -7.01 -16.47 14.16
C ALA A 214 -7.20 -16.06 12.68
N LYS A 215 -8.43 -15.73 12.28
CA LYS A 215 -8.71 -15.21 10.93
C LYS A 215 -8.00 -13.87 10.68
N LEU A 216 -8.05 -12.94 11.63
CA LEU A 216 -7.38 -11.64 11.52
C LEU A 216 -5.86 -11.79 11.45
N GLY A 217 -5.26 -12.64 12.28
CA GLY A 217 -3.83 -12.94 12.23
C GLY A 217 -3.39 -13.56 10.89
N ALA A 218 -4.21 -14.44 10.32
CA ALA A 218 -3.93 -15.01 9.00
C ALA A 218 -3.97 -13.93 7.90
N VAL A 219 -4.91 -12.98 7.99
CA VAL A 219 -5.00 -11.86 7.06
C VAL A 219 -3.81 -10.91 7.23
N GLN A 220 -3.38 -10.63 8.46
CA GLN A 220 -2.19 -9.82 8.72
C GLN A 220 -0.95 -10.43 8.06
N ASN A 221 -0.68 -11.71 8.31
CA ASN A 221 0.43 -12.42 7.66
C ASN A 221 0.37 -12.34 6.13
N ARG A 222 -0.84 -12.46 5.57
CA ARG A 222 -1.05 -12.35 4.13
C ARG A 222 -0.75 -10.94 3.62
N LEU A 223 -1.13 -9.88 4.35
CA LEU A 223 -0.81 -8.49 4.01
C LEU A 223 0.70 -8.24 4.08
N GLU A 224 1.40 -8.76 5.08
CA GLU A 224 2.86 -8.64 5.21
C GLU A 224 3.58 -9.30 4.03
N HIS A 225 3.18 -10.51 3.64
CA HIS A 225 3.71 -11.14 2.44
C HIS A 225 3.40 -10.37 1.16
N THR A 226 2.21 -9.75 1.09
CA THR A 226 1.84 -8.89 -0.03
C THR A 226 2.74 -7.66 -0.09
N ILE A 227 2.99 -6.97 1.03
CA ILE A 227 3.90 -5.80 1.09
C ILE A 227 5.29 -6.17 0.58
N ASN A 228 5.85 -7.31 1.02
CA ASN A 228 7.14 -7.78 0.56
C ASN A 228 7.17 -8.05 -0.96
N ASN A 229 6.12 -8.65 -1.50
CA ASN A 229 5.99 -8.89 -2.94
C ASN A 229 5.84 -7.59 -3.74
N LEU A 230 5.05 -6.63 -3.22
CA LEU A 230 4.89 -5.31 -3.83
C LEU A 230 6.21 -4.55 -3.87
N GLY A 231 7.02 -4.63 -2.80
CA GLY A 231 8.35 -4.04 -2.74
C GLY A 231 9.28 -4.62 -3.81
N ALA A 232 9.40 -5.94 -3.89
CA ALA A 232 10.22 -6.61 -4.90
C ALA A 232 9.74 -6.32 -6.34
N SER A 233 8.42 -6.26 -6.55
CA SER A 233 7.84 -5.92 -7.85
C SER A 233 8.13 -4.47 -8.23
N GLY A 234 8.02 -3.55 -7.26
CA GLY A 234 8.34 -2.12 -7.44
C GLY A 234 9.81 -1.91 -7.81
N GLU A 235 10.74 -2.58 -7.12
CA GLU A 235 12.17 -2.53 -7.40
C GLU A 235 12.50 -3.04 -8.82
N ASN A 236 11.92 -4.17 -9.20
CA ASN A 236 12.10 -4.73 -10.55
C ASN A 236 11.56 -3.79 -11.65
N LEU A 237 10.40 -3.18 -11.43
CA LEU A 237 9.82 -2.22 -12.37
C LEU A 237 10.66 -0.94 -12.45
N THR A 238 11.17 -0.45 -11.33
CA THR A 238 12.06 0.71 -11.29
C THR A 238 13.36 0.44 -12.04
N ALA A 239 13.97 -0.74 -11.84
CA ALA A 239 15.15 -1.15 -12.59
C ALA A 239 14.87 -1.31 -14.10
N ALA A 240 13.68 -1.75 -14.48
CA ALA A 240 13.28 -1.85 -15.88
C ALA A 240 13.01 -0.47 -16.50
N GLU A 241 12.37 0.42 -15.77
CA GLU A 241 12.11 1.81 -16.20
C GLU A 241 13.42 2.58 -16.38
N SER A 242 14.37 2.44 -15.43
CA SER A 242 15.70 3.02 -15.51
C SER A 242 16.45 2.61 -16.79
N ARG A 243 16.44 1.32 -17.14
CA ARG A 243 17.05 0.85 -18.42
C ARG A 243 16.41 1.46 -19.66
N ILE A 244 15.16 1.82 -19.62
CA ILE A 244 14.45 2.44 -20.76
C ILE A 244 14.71 3.93 -20.81
N ARG A 245 14.65 4.62 -19.68
CA ARG A 245 14.56 6.08 -19.63
C ARG A 245 15.83 6.80 -19.20
N ASP A 246 16.67 6.18 -18.37
CA ASP A 246 17.88 6.82 -17.86
C ASP A 246 18.99 6.88 -18.90
N VAL A 247 19.83 7.91 -18.83
CA VAL A 247 20.98 8.10 -19.69
C VAL A 247 22.24 7.52 -19.06
N ASP A 248 23.07 6.87 -19.86
CA ASP A 248 24.45 6.59 -19.50
C ASP A 248 25.25 7.89 -19.59
N MET A 249 25.52 8.50 -18.44
CA MET A 249 26.20 9.79 -18.33
C MET A 249 27.60 9.76 -18.95
N ALA A 250 28.35 8.66 -18.83
CA ALA A 250 29.73 8.56 -19.34
C ALA A 250 29.72 8.58 -20.89
N LYS A 251 28.80 7.83 -21.47
CA LYS A 251 28.62 7.77 -22.93
C LYS A 251 28.17 9.10 -23.48
N GLU A 252 27.14 9.72 -22.88
CA GLU A 252 26.56 10.98 -23.34
C GLU A 252 27.55 12.16 -23.19
N MET A 253 28.36 12.18 -22.13
CA MET A 253 29.47 13.15 -21.98
C MET A 253 30.54 13.00 -23.06
N SER A 254 30.86 11.77 -23.43
CA SER A 254 31.81 11.52 -24.55
C SER A 254 31.24 12.03 -25.87
N GLU A 255 29.95 11.79 -26.15
CA GLU A 255 29.27 12.29 -27.35
C GLU A 255 29.14 13.82 -27.33
N PHE A 256 28.85 14.43 -26.18
CA PHE A 256 28.82 15.88 -26.03
C PHE A 256 30.18 16.51 -26.33
N THR A 257 31.28 15.96 -25.74
CA THR A 257 32.64 16.44 -25.99
C THR A 257 33.02 16.32 -27.46
N LYS A 258 32.70 15.18 -28.09
CA LYS A 258 32.91 14.95 -29.53
C LYS A 258 32.17 16.02 -30.37
N ASN A 259 30.89 16.25 -30.10
CA ASN A 259 30.08 17.22 -30.84
C ASN A 259 30.59 18.66 -30.66
N ASN A 260 31.11 18.98 -29.46
CA ASN A 260 31.73 20.27 -29.18
C ASN A 260 33.02 20.48 -29.97
N ILE A 261 33.88 19.48 -30.05
CA ILE A 261 35.13 19.49 -30.84
C ILE A 261 34.75 19.60 -32.34
N LEU A 262 33.77 18.83 -32.79
CA LEU A 262 33.32 18.89 -34.20
C LEU A 262 32.70 20.26 -34.55
N SER A 263 32.02 20.91 -33.63
CA SER A 263 31.49 22.27 -33.80
C SER A 263 32.63 23.29 -33.97
N GLN A 264 33.64 23.24 -33.12
CA GLN A 264 34.84 24.11 -33.23
C GLN A 264 35.60 23.84 -34.53
N ALA A 265 35.80 22.57 -34.89
CA ALA A 265 36.43 22.21 -36.16
C ALA A 265 35.62 22.72 -37.38
N SER A 266 34.29 22.57 -37.34
CA SER A 266 33.42 23.04 -38.41
C SER A 266 33.45 24.57 -38.55
N GLN A 267 33.59 25.34 -37.45
CA GLN A 267 33.76 26.77 -37.49
C GLN A 267 35.09 27.17 -38.14
N ALA A 268 36.20 26.50 -37.81
CA ALA A 268 37.50 26.73 -38.42
C ALA A 268 37.46 26.40 -39.93
N MET A 269 36.85 25.28 -40.30
CA MET A 269 36.69 24.86 -41.72
C MET A 269 35.80 25.82 -42.49
N LEU A 270 34.74 26.40 -41.85
CA LEU A 270 33.90 27.42 -42.47
C LEU A 270 34.70 28.70 -42.76
N ALA A 271 35.52 29.15 -41.82
CA ALA A 271 36.41 30.28 -42.00
C ALA A 271 37.39 30.06 -43.18
N GLN A 272 37.99 28.85 -43.23
CA GLN A 272 38.88 28.44 -44.30
C GLN A 272 38.18 28.40 -45.68
N ALA A 273 36.95 27.82 -45.71
CA ALA A 273 36.14 27.74 -46.95
C ALA A 273 35.73 29.15 -47.48
N ASN A 274 35.53 30.11 -46.59
CA ASN A 274 35.22 31.49 -46.99
C ASN A 274 36.43 32.28 -47.52
N GLN A 275 37.66 31.89 -47.12
CA GLN A 275 38.90 32.51 -47.63
C GLN A 275 39.29 32.00 -49.00
N GLN A 276 38.96 30.78 -49.41
CA GLN A 276 39.31 30.19 -50.68
C GLN A 276 38.90 31.00 -51.90
N PRO A 277 37.67 31.53 -52.01
CA PRO A 277 37.27 32.38 -53.14
C PRO A 277 38.04 33.69 -53.22
N GLN A 278 38.43 34.26 -52.06
CA GLN A 278 39.20 35.53 -52.01
C GLN A 278 40.63 35.36 -52.48
N ASN A 279 41.30 34.26 -52.12
CA ASN A 279 42.64 33.94 -52.58
C ASN A 279 42.69 33.71 -54.09
N VAL A 280 41.63 33.14 -54.69
CA VAL A 280 41.54 32.94 -56.13
C VAL A 280 41.30 34.26 -56.88
N LEU A 281 40.52 35.19 -56.30
CA LEU A 281 40.32 36.56 -56.82
C LEU A 281 41.60 37.40 -56.81
N GLN A 282 42.48 37.18 -55.83
CA GLN A 282 43.81 37.82 -55.77
C GLN A 282 44.79 37.29 -56.78
N LEU A 283 44.64 35.99 -57.18
CA LEU A 283 45.48 35.39 -58.25
C LEU A 283 45.03 35.71 -59.66
N LEU A 284 43.81 36.25 -59.80
CA LEU A 284 43.26 36.71 -61.09
C LEU A 284 43.38 38.24 -61.32
N ARG A 285 43.96 38.94 -60.36
CA ARG A 285 44.37 40.33 -60.46
C ARG A 285 45.86 40.43 -60.83
#